data_ccdca583d56caf0c1e012d8c6431f2f8
#
_entry.id   ccdca583d56caf0c1e012d8c6431f2f8
#
_cell.length_a   1.000
_cell.length_b   1.000
_cell.length_c   1.000
_cell.angle_alpha   90.00
_cell.angle_beta   90.00
_cell.angle_gamma   90.00
#
_symmetry.space_group_name_H-M   'P 1'
#
loop_
_entity.id
_entity.type
_entity.pdbx_description
1 polymer ?
#
loop_
_entity_poly.entity_id
_entity_poly.type
_entity_poly.pdbx_seq_one_letter_code
_entity_poly.pdbx_strand_id
1 'polypeptide(L)'
;FAWEKRTRRENRRVFSFNHEYVLCVARDKVRFQATRRMLPLTEEVLGRYSNPDNDERGKWQSVSLNAQAGHATKDQFYELTTPGGRTLEPPPGRCWTVKKSRMLELIGQGRVWFGQDGNNVPREKVFLSEANDGLTPHTLWAADEVGTNDTAKKQLLDLFDGVAVFETPKPPDLV
;
A
#
# COMPACT_ATOMS: atom_id res chain seq x y z
N PHE A 1 3.90 -16.57 -3.70
CA PHE A 1 2.60 -15.91 -3.71
C PHE A 1 1.52 -16.95 -3.49
N ALA A 2 0.40 -16.58 -2.86
CA ALA A 2 -0.80 -17.41 -2.77
C ALA A 2 -1.87 -16.80 -3.69
N TRP A 3 -2.41 -17.61 -4.59
CA TRP A 3 -3.45 -17.20 -5.53
C TRP A 3 -4.77 -17.89 -5.20
N GLU A 4 -5.85 -17.11 -5.09
CA GLU A 4 -7.19 -17.61 -4.89
C GLU A 4 -7.78 -18.13 -6.21
N LYS A 5 -7.65 -19.43 -6.45
CA LYS A 5 -8.08 -20.09 -7.68
C LYS A 5 -9.59 -20.31 -7.83
N ARG A 6 -10.32 -20.22 -6.71
CA ARG A 6 -11.78 -20.38 -6.65
C ARG A 6 -12.35 -19.67 -5.42
N THR A 7 -13.57 -19.17 -5.56
CA THR A 7 -14.33 -18.51 -4.48
C THR A 7 -15.31 -19.45 -3.78
N ARG A 8 -15.74 -20.55 -4.45
CA ARG A 8 -16.70 -21.51 -3.92
C ARG A 8 -16.02 -22.49 -2.97
N ARG A 9 -16.71 -22.82 -1.86
CA ARG A 9 -16.27 -23.84 -0.90
C ARG A 9 -16.52 -25.25 -1.45
N GLU A 10 -15.60 -26.17 -1.19
CA GLU A 10 -15.74 -27.58 -1.47
C GLU A 10 -16.21 -28.30 -0.20
N ASN A 11 -17.45 -28.80 -0.20
CA ASN A 11 -18.07 -29.43 0.98
C ASN A 11 -17.68 -30.91 1.19
N ARG A 12 -16.81 -31.47 0.34
CA ARG A 12 -16.41 -32.88 0.37
C ARG A 12 -15.16 -33.16 1.20
N ARG A 13 -14.52 -32.12 1.76
CA ARG A 13 -13.26 -32.19 2.51
C ARG A 13 -13.38 -31.43 3.82
N VAL A 14 -12.51 -31.76 4.78
CA VAL A 14 -12.42 -31.05 6.07
C VAL A 14 -12.10 -29.57 5.86
N PHE A 15 -11.21 -29.26 4.90
CA PHE A 15 -10.89 -27.89 4.49
C PHE A 15 -11.04 -27.74 2.97
N SER A 16 -11.58 -26.62 2.53
CA SER A 16 -11.69 -26.27 1.11
C SER A 16 -10.37 -25.65 0.62
N PHE A 17 -9.73 -26.32 -0.33
CA PHE A 17 -8.49 -25.81 -0.96
C PHE A 17 -8.86 -24.81 -2.07
N ASN A 18 -8.98 -23.53 -1.70
CA ASN A 18 -9.37 -22.48 -2.62
C ASN A 18 -8.18 -21.71 -3.24
N HIS A 19 -6.95 -22.05 -2.89
CA HIS A 19 -5.75 -21.38 -3.36
C HIS A 19 -4.72 -22.35 -3.96
N GLU A 20 -3.80 -21.79 -4.71
CA GLU A 20 -2.55 -22.42 -5.18
C GLU A 20 -1.38 -21.47 -4.90
N TYR A 21 -0.17 -22.03 -4.91
CA TYR A 21 1.04 -21.24 -4.73
C TYR A 21 1.74 -20.98 -6.06
N VAL A 22 2.15 -19.73 -6.26
CA VAL A 22 3.02 -19.32 -7.36
C VAL A 22 4.41 -19.06 -6.79
N LEU A 23 5.41 -19.81 -7.29
CA LEU A 23 6.80 -19.67 -6.87
C LEU A 23 7.53 -18.75 -7.85
N CYS A 24 8.12 -17.69 -7.33
CA CYS A 24 8.98 -16.80 -8.11
C CYS A 24 10.45 -17.11 -7.79
N VAL A 25 11.21 -17.49 -8.80
CA VAL A 25 12.63 -17.77 -8.68
C VAL A 25 13.41 -16.80 -9.56
N ALA A 26 14.36 -16.09 -8.97
CA ALA A 26 15.23 -15.17 -9.69
C ALA A 26 16.70 -15.67 -9.62
N ARG A 27 17.40 -15.71 -10.76
CA ARG A 27 18.81 -16.03 -10.83
C ARG A 27 19.69 -15.03 -10.06
N ASP A 28 19.30 -13.74 -10.12
CA ASP A 28 19.95 -12.64 -9.43
C ASP A 28 18.89 -11.83 -8.68
N LYS A 29 18.90 -11.94 -7.36
CA LYS A 29 17.94 -11.26 -6.48
C LYS A 29 18.05 -9.73 -6.56
N VAL A 30 19.29 -9.21 -6.62
CA VAL A 30 19.52 -7.75 -6.64
C VAL A 30 19.01 -7.16 -7.94
N ARG A 31 19.34 -7.80 -9.07
CA ARG A 31 18.85 -7.40 -10.39
C ARG A 31 17.33 -7.48 -10.47
N PHE A 32 16.72 -8.56 -9.98
CA PHE A 32 15.27 -8.71 -9.95
C PHE A 32 14.61 -7.58 -9.16
N GLN A 33 15.13 -7.25 -7.97
CA GLN A 33 14.59 -6.17 -7.14
C GLN A 33 14.70 -4.79 -7.81
N ALA A 34 15.78 -4.56 -8.55
CA ALA A 34 16.00 -3.30 -9.26
C ALA A 34 15.16 -3.16 -10.55
N THR A 35 14.82 -4.27 -11.21
CA THR A 35 14.14 -4.26 -12.52
C THR A 35 12.67 -4.67 -12.49
N ARG A 36 12.16 -5.15 -11.33
CA ARG A 36 10.75 -5.52 -11.20
C ARG A 36 9.85 -4.31 -11.49
N ARG A 37 8.77 -4.54 -12.19
CA ARG A 37 7.75 -3.53 -12.40
C ARG A 37 6.85 -3.41 -11.18
N MET A 38 6.36 -2.20 -10.94
CA MET A 38 5.33 -1.92 -9.96
C MET A 38 3.96 -2.00 -10.64
N LEU A 39 2.91 -2.26 -9.86
CA LEU A 39 1.54 -2.18 -10.35
C LEU A 39 1.15 -0.71 -10.55
N PRO A 40 0.28 -0.40 -11.53
CA PRO A 40 -0.23 0.97 -11.71
C PRO A 40 -0.88 1.51 -10.43
N LEU A 41 -0.81 2.82 -10.22
CA LEU A 41 -1.57 3.49 -9.17
C LEU A 41 -3.07 3.40 -9.53
N THR A 42 -3.88 2.90 -8.60
CA THR A 42 -5.33 2.82 -8.78
C THR A 42 -5.98 4.18 -8.51
N GLU A 43 -7.18 4.41 -9.05
CA GLU A 43 -7.97 5.62 -8.76
C GLU A 43 -8.25 5.80 -7.28
N GLU A 44 -8.45 4.72 -6.54
CA GLU A 44 -8.61 4.73 -5.09
C GLU A 44 -7.38 5.32 -4.40
N VAL A 45 -6.18 4.90 -4.81
CA VAL A 45 -4.93 5.43 -4.25
C VAL A 45 -4.70 6.88 -4.65
N LEU A 46 -4.97 7.23 -5.92
CA LEU A 46 -4.87 8.60 -6.39
C LEU A 46 -5.87 9.54 -5.68
N GLY A 47 -7.06 9.04 -5.35
CA GLY A 47 -8.07 9.77 -4.58
C GLY A 47 -7.66 10.14 -3.15
N ARG A 48 -6.62 9.52 -2.60
CA ARG A 48 -6.05 9.87 -1.27
C ARG A 48 -5.20 11.13 -1.29
N TYR A 49 -4.82 11.60 -2.48
CA TYR A 49 -4.00 12.78 -2.67
C TYR A 49 -4.86 14.01 -2.95
N SER A 50 -4.69 15.03 -2.15
CA SER A 50 -5.36 16.33 -2.29
C SER A 50 -4.37 17.47 -2.04
N ASN A 51 -4.77 18.71 -2.29
CA ASN A 51 -3.92 19.89 -2.00
C ASN A 51 -4.74 20.93 -1.24
N PRO A 52 -5.08 20.69 0.03
CA PRO A 52 -5.98 21.56 0.79
C PRO A 52 -5.36 22.89 1.22
N ASP A 53 -4.04 23.02 1.14
CA ASP A 53 -3.27 24.22 1.51
C ASP A 53 -2.61 24.91 0.31
N ASN A 54 -2.95 24.50 -0.91
CA ASN A 54 -2.38 25.03 -2.16
C ASN A 54 -0.84 24.99 -2.20
N ASP A 55 -0.26 23.90 -1.69
CA ASP A 55 1.19 23.69 -1.75
C ASP A 55 1.68 23.66 -3.20
N GLU A 56 2.71 24.43 -3.53
CA GLU A 56 3.25 24.57 -4.91
C GLU A 56 3.79 23.24 -5.47
N ARG A 57 4.18 22.29 -4.60
CA ARG A 57 4.63 20.96 -4.97
C ARG A 57 3.50 20.04 -5.46
N GLY A 58 2.24 20.47 -5.32
CA GLY A 58 1.07 19.78 -5.84
C GLY A 58 0.34 18.94 -4.80
N LYS A 59 -0.36 17.89 -5.26
CA LYS A 59 -1.17 17.02 -4.41
C LYS A 59 -0.30 16.17 -3.49
N TRP A 60 -0.76 15.98 -2.26
CA TRP A 60 -0.12 15.15 -1.24
C TRP A 60 -1.14 14.35 -0.43
N GLN A 61 -0.71 13.24 0.16
CA GLN A 61 -1.46 12.51 1.19
C GLN A 61 -0.83 12.74 2.56
N SER A 62 -1.65 12.75 3.60
CA SER A 62 -1.17 12.93 4.96
C SER A 62 -0.86 11.61 5.63
N VAL A 63 0.35 11.48 6.17
CA VAL A 63 0.81 10.30 6.91
C VAL A 63 1.02 10.68 8.38
N SER A 64 0.61 9.81 9.29
CA SER A 64 0.75 10.06 10.73
C SER A 64 2.22 10.13 11.14
N LEU A 65 2.60 11.18 11.88
CA LEU A 65 3.92 11.32 12.50
C LEU A 65 3.95 10.80 13.96
N ASN A 66 2.96 9.99 14.34
CA ASN A 66 2.99 9.25 15.60
C ASN A 66 2.70 7.76 15.38
N ALA A 67 3.32 6.90 16.20
CA ALA A 67 3.20 5.45 16.17
C ALA A 67 3.03 4.88 17.58
N GLN A 68 2.71 3.59 17.70
CA GLN A 68 2.70 2.91 19.00
C GLN A 68 4.09 2.86 19.60
N ALA A 69 4.19 3.08 20.91
CA ALA A 69 5.44 3.25 21.62
C ALA A 69 6.21 1.95 21.94
N GLY A 70 5.73 0.76 21.51
CA GLY A 70 6.28 -0.54 21.93
C GLY A 70 7.78 -0.76 21.68
N HIS A 71 8.36 -0.06 20.69
CA HIS A 71 9.79 -0.12 20.36
C HIS A 71 10.44 1.28 20.27
N ALA A 72 9.79 2.28 20.90
CA ALA A 72 10.25 3.67 20.83
C ALA A 72 11.51 3.89 21.68
N THR A 73 12.38 4.77 21.19
CA THR A 73 13.53 5.27 21.93
C THR A 73 13.18 6.59 22.63
N LYS A 74 13.94 6.96 23.68
CA LYS A 74 13.65 8.15 24.51
C LYS A 74 13.59 9.45 23.70
N ASP A 75 14.31 9.56 22.60
CA ASP A 75 14.39 10.72 21.73
C ASP A 75 13.18 10.90 20.79
N GLN A 76 12.20 9.98 20.87
CA GLN A 76 10.91 10.07 20.20
C GLN A 76 9.78 10.60 21.10
N PHE A 77 10.10 10.96 22.35
CA PHE A 77 9.19 11.58 23.31
C PHE A 77 9.66 13.01 23.60
N TYR A 78 9.01 13.98 23.01
CA TYR A 78 9.33 15.39 23.18
C TYR A 78 8.13 16.27 22.95
N GLU A 79 8.14 17.43 23.56
CA GLU A 79 7.19 18.50 23.31
C GLU A 79 7.44 19.15 21.95
N LEU A 80 6.37 19.43 21.23
CA LEU A 80 6.35 20.10 19.94
C LEU A 80 5.39 21.28 19.99
N THR A 81 5.89 22.49 19.73
CA THR A 81 5.04 23.66 19.58
C THR A 81 4.54 23.75 18.14
N THR A 82 3.23 23.84 17.96
CA THR A 82 2.59 23.96 16.65
C THR A 82 2.68 25.40 16.14
N PRO A 83 2.49 25.63 14.82
CA PRO A 83 2.41 26.99 14.25
C PRO A 83 1.32 27.85 14.88
N GLY A 84 0.22 27.26 15.34
CA GLY A 84 -0.85 27.96 16.06
C GLY A 84 -0.57 28.22 17.54
N GLY A 85 0.66 27.88 18.04
CA GLY A 85 1.10 28.18 19.40
C GLY A 85 0.74 27.11 20.46
N ARG A 86 0.11 26.00 20.07
CA ARG A 86 -0.21 24.91 20.99
C ARG A 86 1.02 24.00 21.22
N THR A 87 1.28 23.64 22.47
CA THR A 87 2.27 22.61 22.78
C THR A 87 1.62 21.24 22.81
N LEU A 88 2.21 20.30 22.09
CA LEU A 88 1.77 18.91 21.95
C LEU A 88 2.85 17.96 22.44
N GLU A 89 2.42 16.94 23.15
CA GLU A 89 3.20 15.73 23.43
C GLU A 89 2.64 14.56 22.59
N PRO A 90 3.40 13.47 22.40
CA PRO A 90 2.83 12.26 21.83
C PRO A 90 1.61 11.81 22.64
N PRO A 91 0.52 11.37 21.99
CA PRO A 91 -0.65 10.85 22.69
C PRO A 91 -0.28 9.68 23.63
N PRO A 92 -1.03 9.41 24.70
CA PRO A 92 -0.78 8.29 25.60
C PRO A 92 -0.57 6.97 24.86
N GLY A 93 0.49 6.23 25.19
CA GLY A 93 0.86 4.97 24.55
C GLY A 93 1.47 5.12 23.15
N ARG A 94 1.74 6.35 22.70
CA ARG A 94 2.36 6.65 21.40
C ARG A 94 3.66 7.43 21.54
N CYS A 95 4.43 7.46 20.46
CA CYS A 95 5.64 8.25 20.33
C CYS A 95 5.62 8.97 18.97
N TRP A 96 6.46 9.97 18.78
CA TRP A 96 6.69 10.50 17.44
C TRP A 96 7.45 9.49 16.60
N THR A 97 7.16 9.42 15.30
CA THR A 97 7.84 8.47 14.38
C THR A 97 9.30 8.85 14.12
N VAL A 98 9.66 10.10 14.38
CA VAL A 98 10.99 10.67 14.12
C VAL A 98 11.52 11.40 15.35
N LYS A 99 12.84 11.56 15.43
CA LYS A 99 13.51 12.37 16.43
C LYS A 99 13.20 13.85 16.28
N LYS A 100 13.34 14.64 17.35
CA LYS A 100 13.01 16.08 17.35
C LYS A 100 13.73 16.86 16.25
N SER A 101 15.01 16.59 16.00
CA SER A 101 15.78 17.24 14.93
C SER A 101 15.15 17.03 13.55
N ARG A 102 14.77 15.77 13.24
CA ARG A 102 14.13 15.47 11.97
C ARG A 102 12.72 16.05 11.85
N MET A 103 11.97 16.11 12.95
CA MET A 103 10.66 16.78 12.99
C MET A 103 10.79 18.27 12.64
N LEU A 104 11.74 18.97 13.26
CA LEU A 104 12.00 20.38 13.01
C LEU A 104 12.47 20.64 11.57
N GLU A 105 13.29 19.74 11.02
CA GLU A 105 13.69 19.78 9.61
C GLU A 105 12.48 19.67 8.68
N LEU A 106 11.60 18.68 8.90
CA LEU A 106 10.36 18.49 8.12
C LEU A 106 9.44 19.70 8.21
N ILE A 107 9.34 20.31 9.40
CA ILE A 107 8.57 21.55 9.58
C ILE A 107 9.19 22.69 8.78
N GLY A 108 10.51 22.89 8.86
CA GLY A 108 11.22 23.91 8.10
C GLY A 108 11.11 23.75 6.59
N GLN A 109 10.96 22.51 6.11
CA GLN A 109 10.72 22.19 4.71
C GLN A 109 9.24 22.32 4.29
N GLY A 110 8.33 22.72 5.19
CA GLY A 110 6.90 22.77 4.93
C GLY A 110 6.27 21.40 4.68
N ARG A 111 6.88 20.32 5.19
CA ARG A 111 6.41 18.94 4.97
C ARG A 111 5.52 18.41 6.10
N VAL A 112 5.21 19.24 7.09
CA VAL A 112 4.32 18.86 8.20
C VAL A 112 3.02 19.67 8.13
N TRP A 113 1.92 18.96 8.14
CA TRP A 113 0.58 19.51 8.18
C TRP A 113 0.01 19.45 9.60
N PHE A 114 -0.44 20.59 10.11
CA PHE A 114 -1.04 20.74 11.44
C PHE A 114 -2.54 21.07 11.38
N GLY A 115 -3.20 20.78 10.26
CA GLY A 115 -4.59 21.23 10.02
C GLY A 115 -4.65 22.66 9.48
N GLN A 116 -5.85 23.11 9.12
CA GLN A 116 -6.04 24.45 8.58
C GLN A 116 -5.74 25.56 9.58
N ASP A 117 -6.03 25.34 10.86
CA ASP A 117 -5.78 26.23 12.00
C ASP A 117 -4.38 26.06 12.61
N GLY A 118 -3.57 25.18 12.08
CA GLY A 118 -2.18 24.96 12.53
C GLY A 118 -2.03 24.37 13.94
N ASN A 119 -3.06 23.73 14.51
CA ASN A 119 -3.05 23.23 15.89
C ASN A 119 -3.29 21.73 16.06
N ASN A 120 -3.43 21.00 14.94
CA ASN A 120 -3.66 19.56 14.98
C ASN A 120 -2.35 18.77 15.21
N VAL A 121 -2.52 17.50 15.55
CA VAL A 121 -1.40 16.55 15.65
C VAL A 121 -0.65 16.50 14.31
N PRO A 122 0.70 16.56 14.31
CA PRO A 122 1.49 16.66 13.10
C PRO A 122 1.29 15.44 12.19
N ARG A 123 1.15 15.71 10.90
CA ARG A 123 1.11 14.70 9.83
C ARG A 123 2.08 15.09 8.73
N GLU A 124 2.82 14.12 8.20
CA GLU A 124 3.73 14.36 7.09
C GLU A 124 2.97 14.45 5.78
N LYS A 125 3.35 15.42 4.94
CA LYS A 125 2.90 15.53 3.55
C LYS A 125 3.78 14.63 2.67
N VAL A 126 3.19 13.60 2.09
CA VAL A 126 3.83 12.74 1.08
C VAL A 126 3.26 13.13 -0.28
N PHE A 127 4.08 13.76 -1.11
CA PHE A 127 3.64 14.31 -2.40
C PHE A 127 3.44 13.22 -3.45
N LEU A 128 2.43 13.39 -4.30
CA LEU A 128 2.17 12.47 -5.40
C LEU A 128 3.36 12.40 -6.38
N SER A 129 4.04 13.52 -6.59
CA SER A 129 5.26 13.61 -7.41
C SER A 129 6.44 12.80 -6.87
N GLU A 130 6.42 12.46 -5.57
CA GLU A 130 7.43 11.65 -4.89
C GLU A 130 6.95 10.19 -4.67
N ALA A 131 5.68 9.91 -5.01
CA ALA A 131 5.17 8.55 -4.93
C ALA A 131 5.99 7.66 -5.88
N ASN A 132 6.33 6.46 -5.43
CA ASN A 132 6.93 5.46 -6.28
C ASN A 132 6.08 5.28 -7.55
N ASP A 133 6.73 4.92 -8.67
CA ASP A 133 6.10 4.73 -9.98
C ASP A 133 5.02 3.63 -10.02
N GLY A 134 4.47 3.25 -8.86
CA GLY A 134 3.42 2.25 -8.74
C GLY A 134 3.29 1.61 -7.36
N LEU A 135 2.41 0.63 -7.27
CA LEU A 135 2.14 -0.13 -6.05
C LEU A 135 2.98 -1.41 -6.00
N THR A 136 3.48 -1.73 -4.82
CA THR A 136 4.11 -3.04 -4.58
C THR A 136 3.04 -4.14 -4.65
N PRO A 137 3.22 -5.19 -5.48
CA PRO A 137 2.29 -6.30 -5.54
C PRO A 137 2.13 -7.00 -4.18
N HIS A 138 0.90 -7.38 -3.85
CA HIS A 138 0.62 -8.20 -2.68
C HIS A 138 1.17 -9.63 -2.87
N THR A 139 1.39 -10.34 -1.78
CA THR A 139 1.73 -11.76 -1.80
C THR A 139 0.52 -12.68 -1.85
N LEU A 140 -0.67 -12.15 -1.57
CA LEU A 140 -1.96 -12.79 -1.75
C LEU A 140 -2.64 -12.15 -2.97
N TRP A 141 -2.97 -12.96 -3.98
CA TRP A 141 -3.65 -12.54 -5.20
C TRP A 141 -5.09 -13.02 -5.16
N ALA A 142 -6.00 -12.08 -4.99
CA ALA A 142 -7.43 -12.35 -4.87
C ALA A 142 -8.07 -12.73 -6.22
N ALA A 143 -9.17 -13.46 -6.15
CA ALA A 143 -9.88 -13.95 -7.34
C ALA A 143 -10.45 -12.82 -8.20
N ASP A 144 -10.80 -11.69 -7.61
CA ASP A 144 -11.30 -10.49 -8.29
C ASP A 144 -10.20 -9.66 -8.96
N GLU A 145 -8.95 -9.79 -8.50
CA GLU A 145 -7.78 -9.09 -9.08
C GLU A 145 -7.20 -9.84 -10.29
N VAL A 146 -7.01 -11.16 -10.16
CA VAL A 146 -6.27 -11.97 -11.15
C VAL A 146 -7.12 -13.08 -11.79
N GLY A 147 -8.39 -13.19 -11.42
CA GLY A 147 -9.29 -14.22 -11.94
C GLY A 147 -9.12 -15.59 -11.26
N THR A 148 -9.99 -16.52 -11.64
CA THR A 148 -10.08 -17.88 -11.14
C THR A 148 -9.88 -18.92 -12.24
N ASN A 149 -9.79 -20.20 -11.89
CA ASN A 149 -9.85 -21.28 -12.89
C ASN A 149 -11.15 -21.27 -13.72
N ASP A 150 -12.29 -20.88 -13.09
CA ASP A 150 -13.58 -20.80 -13.77
C ASP A 150 -13.62 -19.64 -14.78
N THR A 151 -13.06 -18.48 -14.44
CA THR A 151 -12.93 -17.33 -15.37
C THR A 151 -12.00 -17.67 -16.53
N ALA A 152 -10.86 -18.28 -16.26
CA ALA A 152 -9.93 -18.74 -17.29
C ALA A 152 -10.57 -19.76 -18.25
N LYS A 153 -11.36 -20.70 -17.72
CA LYS A 153 -12.07 -21.67 -18.56
C LYS A 153 -13.12 -21.02 -19.46
N LYS A 154 -13.87 -20.04 -18.97
CA LYS A 154 -14.81 -19.28 -19.78
C LYS A 154 -14.11 -18.53 -20.91
N GLN A 155 -13.04 -17.78 -20.58
CA GLN A 155 -12.24 -17.07 -21.58
C GLN A 155 -11.69 -18.00 -22.67
N LEU A 156 -11.22 -19.20 -22.28
CA LEU A 156 -10.73 -20.18 -23.23
C LEU A 156 -11.84 -20.71 -24.15
N LEU A 157 -13.01 -21.02 -23.58
CA LEU A 157 -14.17 -21.48 -24.38
C LEU A 157 -14.64 -20.40 -25.35
N ASP A 158 -14.68 -19.15 -24.92
CA ASP A 158 -15.04 -18.00 -25.76
C ASP A 158 -14.06 -17.81 -26.93
N LEU A 159 -12.74 -18.03 -26.65
CA LEU A 159 -11.69 -17.91 -27.67
C LEU A 159 -11.70 -19.05 -28.71
N PHE A 160 -12.19 -20.24 -28.34
CA PHE A 160 -12.17 -21.43 -29.18
C PHE A 160 -13.58 -21.95 -29.52
N ASP A 161 -14.57 -21.07 -29.70
CA ASP A 161 -15.93 -21.36 -30.11
C ASP A 161 -16.60 -22.50 -29.30
N GLY A 162 -16.37 -22.51 -27.99
CA GLY A 162 -16.92 -23.51 -27.07
C GLY A 162 -16.11 -24.80 -26.94
N VAL A 163 -14.96 -24.91 -27.62
CA VAL A 163 -14.09 -26.09 -27.53
C VAL A 163 -13.11 -26.00 -26.35
N ALA A 164 -13.15 -26.99 -25.48
CA ALA A 164 -12.23 -27.09 -24.37
C ALA A 164 -10.85 -27.66 -24.82
N VAL A 165 -9.97 -26.80 -25.32
CA VAL A 165 -8.64 -27.19 -25.81
C VAL A 165 -7.63 -27.42 -24.71
N PHE A 166 -7.94 -27.04 -23.44
CA PHE A 166 -7.08 -27.20 -22.28
C PHE A 166 -7.92 -27.46 -21.01
N GLU A 167 -7.52 -28.44 -20.19
CA GLU A 167 -8.33 -28.87 -19.04
C GLU A 167 -8.36 -27.87 -17.88
N THR A 168 -7.19 -27.31 -17.53
CA THR A 168 -7.03 -26.41 -16.38
C THR A 168 -6.28 -25.13 -16.75
N PRO A 169 -6.92 -24.26 -17.55
CA PRO A 169 -6.29 -23.00 -17.92
C PRO A 169 -6.09 -22.09 -16.69
N LYS A 170 -5.10 -21.24 -16.78
CA LYS A 170 -4.84 -20.18 -15.80
C LYS A 170 -5.30 -18.85 -16.37
N PRO A 171 -5.81 -17.92 -15.54
CA PRO A 171 -6.19 -16.61 -16.01
C PRO A 171 -4.97 -15.83 -16.52
N PRO A 172 -5.12 -15.05 -17.61
CA PRO A 172 -4.01 -14.27 -18.17
C PRO A 172 -3.36 -13.30 -17.17
N ASP A 173 -4.17 -12.71 -16.30
CA ASP A 173 -3.69 -11.73 -15.31
C ASP A 173 -2.84 -12.37 -14.20
N LEU A 174 -2.80 -13.72 -14.12
CA LEU A 174 -1.93 -14.45 -13.19
C LEU A 174 -0.50 -14.59 -13.74
N VAL A 175 -0.30 -14.52 -15.06
CA VAL A 175 0.95 -14.82 -15.77
C VAL A 175 1.58 -13.55 -16.31
#